data_02a95c3bddc68b74f2a7ed3310890982
#
_entry.id   02a95c3bddc68b74f2a7ed3310890982
#
_cell.length_a   1.000
_cell.length_b   1.000
_cell.length_c   1.000
_cell.angle_alpha   90.00
_cell.angle_beta   90.00
_cell.angle_gamma   90.00
#
_symmetry.space_group_name_H-M   'P 1'
#
loop_
_entity.id
_entity.type
_entity.pdbx_description
1 polymer ?
#
loop_
_entity_poly.entity_id
_entity_poly.type
_entity_poly.pdbx_seq_one_letter_code
_entity_poly.pdbx_strand_id
1 'polypeptide(L)'
;EKNDHIGGLSTFISDLPSKTRMKDFPKYLEARAARLKNLYIFLNTEATVDKIKQFKPDIIVNSTGSVPLVPPIKGLKENIDAGNVNTIFGMINNVNAGKYPEEACQGKKVVVVGGGSVGLDVIEYFAPRGAECTIIDMLPQIGMLADPITKCSMRETHDKYGVKEYVNTALQEVK
;
A
#
# COMPACT_ATOMS: atom_id res chain seq x y z
N GLU A 1 7.59 -7.00 17.69
CA GLU A 1 6.55 -6.24 16.96
C GLU A 1 6.13 -5.03 17.79
N LYS A 2 6.14 -3.83 17.17
CA LYS A 2 5.76 -2.59 17.85
C LYS A 2 4.24 -2.44 18.04
N ASN A 3 3.46 -3.10 17.19
CA ASN A 3 2.00 -3.10 17.28
C ASN A 3 1.50 -4.14 18.29
N ASP A 4 0.23 -4.09 18.59
CA ASP A 4 -0.48 -5.02 19.46
C ASP A 4 -0.84 -6.35 18.77
N HIS A 5 -0.51 -6.48 17.46
CA HIS A 5 -0.77 -7.66 16.64
C HIS A 5 0.34 -7.91 15.63
N ILE A 6 0.46 -9.13 15.14
CA ILE A 6 1.34 -9.52 14.05
C ILE A 6 0.63 -9.37 12.69
N GLY A 7 1.42 -9.43 11.60
CA GLY A 7 0.88 -9.42 10.22
C GLY A 7 1.22 -8.15 9.44
N GLY A 8 1.59 -7.06 10.12
CA GLY A 8 2.15 -5.85 9.52
C GLY A 8 1.33 -5.35 8.32
N LEU A 9 2.02 -5.07 7.21
CA LEU A 9 1.41 -4.52 5.99
C LEU A 9 0.36 -5.44 5.37
N SER A 10 0.47 -6.77 5.50
CA SER A 10 -0.53 -7.70 4.95
C SER A 10 -1.89 -7.54 5.65
N THR A 11 -1.89 -7.29 6.95
CA THR A 11 -3.11 -6.98 7.69
C THR A 11 -3.63 -5.60 7.32
N PHE A 12 -2.76 -4.60 7.27
CA PHE A 12 -3.14 -3.22 6.95
C PHE A 12 -3.74 -3.08 5.55
N ILE A 13 -3.11 -3.67 4.50
CA ILE A 13 -3.65 -3.60 3.13
C ILE A 13 -4.98 -4.36 2.98
N SER A 14 -5.25 -5.33 3.86
CA SER A 14 -6.50 -6.08 3.84
C SER A 14 -7.75 -5.26 4.19
N ASP A 15 -7.57 -4.03 4.64
CA ASP A 15 -8.65 -3.07 4.86
C ASP A 15 -9.24 -2.57 3.51
N LEU A 16 -8.51 -2.71 2.42
CA LEU A 16 -9.06 -2.46 1.09
C LEU A 16 -10.04 -3.59 0.69
N PRO A 17 -11.24 -3.27 0.17
CA PRO A 17 -12.28 -4.25 -0.15
C PRO A 17 -11.82 -5.37 -1.10
N SER A 18 -10.93 -5.06 -2.06
CA SER A 18 -10.37 -6.05 -3.00
C SER A 18 -9.29 -6.94 -2.38
N LYS A 19 -8.76 -6.57 -1.20
CA LYS A 19 -7.62 -7.23 -0.54
C LYS A 19 -7.97 -7.91 0.78
N THR A 20 -9.24 -8.05 1.11
CA THR A 20 -9.71 -8.59 2.42
C THR A 20 -9.13 -9.95 2.79
N ARG A 21 -8.78 -10.78 1.81
CA ARG A 21 -8.17 -12.10 2.05
C ARG A 21 -6.67 -12.03 2.40
N MET A 22 -6.02 -10.89 2.24
CA MET A 22 -4.61 -10.73 2.61
C MET A 22 -4.35 -10.97 4.10
N LYS A 23 -5.35 -10.81 4.96
CA LYS A 23 -5.27 -11.12 6.41
C LYS A 23 -5.37 -12.61 6.75
N ASP A 24 -5.77 -13.46 5.80
CA ASP A 24 -5.93 -14.90 6.07
C ASP A 24 -4.57 -15.56 6.37
N PHE A 25 -3.53 -15.16 5.65
CA PHE A 25 -2.19 -15.71 5.85
C PHE A 25 -1.55 -15.31 7.20
N PRO A 26 -1.53 -14.05 7.61
CA PRO A 26 -1.12 -13.67 8.97
C PRO A 26 -1.88 -14.43 10.06
N LYS A 27 -3.20 -14.56 9.97
CA LYS A 27 -4.01 -15.34 10.93
C LYS A 27 -3.60 -16.82 11.01
N TYR A 28 -3.35 -17.41 9.84
CA TYR A 28 -2.85 -18.79 9.80
C TYR A 28 -1.48 -18.92 10.48
N LEU A 29 -0.56 -17.98 10.22
CA LEU A 29 0.76 -17.97 10.87
C LEU A 29 0.66 -17.76 12.38
N GLU A 30 -0.22 -16.88 12.83
CA GLU A 30 -0.49 -16.66 14.26
C GLU A 30 -0.98 -17.95 14.95
N ALA A 31 -1.95 -18.62 14.34
CA ALA A 31 -2.47 -19.89 14.84
C ALA A 31 -1.39 -20.99 14.88
N ARG A 32 -0.46 -21.00 13.92
CA ARG A 32 0.71 -21.90 13.94
C ARG A 32 1.71 -21.51 15.02
N ALA A 33 2.03 -20.23 15.13
CA ALA A 33 2.96 -19.72 16.13
C ALA A 33 2.52 -20.07 17.56
N ALA A 34 1.25 -19.98 17.86
CA ALA A 34 0.66 -20.32 19.16
C ALA A 34 0.90 -21.80 19.57
N ARG A 35 1.21 -22.69 18.61
CA ARG A 35 1.49 -24.12 18.87
C ARG A 35 2.98 -24.41 19.12
N LEU A 36 3.86 -23.44 18.86
CA LEU A 36 5.31 -23.61 18.98
C LEU A 36 5.76 -23.28 20.41
N LYS A 37 6.35 -24.26 21.10
CA LYS A 37 6.84 -24.09 22.48
C LYS A 37 8.14 -23.29 22.58
N ASN A 38 8.86 -23.14 21.48
CA ASN A 38 10.17 -22.49 21.38
C ASN A 38 10.10 -21.13 20.65
N LEU A 39 8.90 -20.58 20.47
CA LEU A 39 8.69 -19.28 19.85
C LEU A 39 8.14 -18.30 20.90
N TYR A 40 8.76 -17.15 21.00
CA TYR A 40 8.34 -16.05 21.87
C TYR A 40 8.02 -14.82 21.02
N ILE A 41 6.82 -14.28 21.15
CA ILE A 41 6.36 -13.07 20.44
C ILE A 41 6.19 -11.95 21.45
N PHE A 42 6.88 -10.84 21.24
CA PHE A 42 6.77 -9.64 22.06
C PHE A 42 6.01 -8.58 21.26
N LEU A 43 4.77 -8.35 21.62
CA LEU A 43 3.92 -7.29 21.06
C LEU A 43 4.12 -5.98 21.83
N ASN A 44 3.65 -4.87 21.26
CA ASN A 44 3.83 -3.52 21.82
C ASN A 44 5.31 -3.25 22.18
N THR A 45 6.22 -3.84 21.42
CA THR A 45 7.65 -3.82 21.71
C THR A 45 8.43 -3.38 20.48
N GLU A 46 9.02 -2.21 20.55
CA GLU A 46 9.98 -1.75 19.54
C GLU A 46 11.32 -2.49 19.71
N ALA A 47 11.81 -3.06 18.61
CA ALA A 47 13.08 -3.79 18.57
C ALA A 47 14.24 -2.80 18.41
N THR A 48 14.74 -2.27 19.53
CA THR A 48 15.96 -1.46 19.55
C THR A 48 17.20 -2.35 19.58
N VAL A 49 18.35 -1.80 19.16
CA VAL A 49 19.64 -2.50 19.18
C VAL A 49 19.95 -3.05 20.58
N ASP A 50 19.68 -2.28 21.62
CA ASP A 50 19.98 -2.70 23.00
C ASP A 50 19.08 -3.84 23.47
N LYS A 51 17.79 -3.82 23.12
CA LYS A 51 16.88 -4.93 23.40
C LYS A 51 17.33 -6.20 22.66
N ILE A 52 17.70 -6.08 21.39
CA ILE A 52 18.17 -7.24 20.60
C ILE A 52 19.44 -7.85 21.22
N LYS A 53 20.40 -7.02 21.64
CA LYS A 53 21.64 -7.47 22.29
C LYS A 53 21.39 -8.24 23.60
N GLN A 54 20.35 -7.90 24.36
CA GLN A 54 20.00 -8.59 25.61
C GLN A 54 19.66 -10.07 25.37
N PHE A 55 19.10 -10.41 24.21
CA PHE A 55 18.79 -11.79 23.82
C PHE A 55 20.02 -12.59 23.38
N LYS A 56 21.17 -11.94 23.13
CA LYS A 56 22.41 -12.57 22.64
C LYS A 56 22.15 -13.53 21.45
N PRO A 57 21.47 -13.07 20.38
CA PRO A 57 21.11 -13.96 19.28
C PRO A 57 22.33 -14.38 18.48
N ASP A 58 22.36 -15.62 18.00
CA ASP A 58 23.33 -16.10 17.02
C ASP A 58 23.04 -15.57 15.62
N ILE A 59 21.75 -15.37 15.28
CA ILE A 59 21.30 -14.88 13.98
C ILE A 59 20.20 -13.83 14.18
N ILE A 60 20.28 -12.74 13.43
CA ILE A 60 19.23 -11.70 13.38
C ILE A 60 18.63 -11.69 11.98
N VAL A 61 17.30 -11.86 11.90
CA VAL A 61 16.54 -11.67 10.65
C VAL A 61 15.76 -10.37 10.75
N ASN A 62 16.11 -9.41 9.89
CA ASN A 62 15.40 -8.13 9.82
C ASN A 62 14.17 -8.25 8.90
N SER A 63 12.98 -8.20 9.48
CA SER A 63 11.68 -8.25 8.80
C SER A 63 10.77 -7.11 9.26
N THR A 64 11.33 -5.92 9.50
CA THR A 64 10.60 -4.77 10.07
C THR A 64 9.67 -4.07 9.07
N GLY A 65 9.59 -4.55 7.82
CA GLY A 65 8.72 -3.99 6.80
C GLY A 65 9.30 -2.74 6.13
N SER A 66 8.43 -1.97 5.50
CA SER A 66 8.78 -0.75 4.77
C SER A 66 7.76 0.36 5.01
N VAL A 67 8.16 1.58 4.69
CA VAL A 67 7.30 2.76 4.66
C VAL A 67 7.30 3.35 3.25
N PRO A 68 6.23 4.05 2.82
CA PRO A 68 6.23 4.73 1.54
C PRO A 68 7.37 5.74 1.44
N LEU A 69 8.15 5.63 0.37
CA LEU A 69 9.15 6.65 0.04
C LEU A 69 8.45 7.87 -0.56
N VAL A 70 8.65 9.02 0.06
CA VAL A 70 8.23 10.32 -0.49
C VAL A 70 9.44 10.95 -1.19
N PRO A 71 9.46 11.01 -2.54
CA PRO A 71 10.58 11.60 -3.26
C PRO A 71 10.65 13.13 -3.02
N PRO A 72 11.82 13.75 -3.16
CA PRO A 72 12.01 15.18 -2.95
C PRO A 72 11.49 16.02 -4.14
N ILE A 73 10.20 15.88 -4.44
CA ILE A 73 9.52 16.65 -5.48
C ILE A 73 8.95 17.92 -4.83
N LYS A 74 9.14 19.05 -5.51
CA LYS A 74 8.70 20.37 -5.04
C LYS A 74 7.19 20.36 -4.74
N GLY A 75 6.80 20.83 -3.55
CA GLY A 75 5.43 20.90 -3.07
C GLY A 75 4.80 19.56 -2.67
N LEU A 76 5.47 18.41 -2.92
CA LEU A 76 4.88 17.11 -2.63
C LEU A 76 4.67 16.88 -1.13
N LYS A 77 5.70 17.14 -0.33
CA LYS A 77 5.62 16.93 1.12
C LYS A 77 4.59 17.86 1.75
N GLU A 78 4.59 19.13 1.38
CA GLU A 78 3.66 20.14 1.87
C GLU A 78 2.20 19.75 1.55
N ASN A 79 1.95 19.22 0.35
CA ASN A 79 0.61 18.77 -0.04
C ASN A 79 0.20 17.45 0.63
N ILE A 80 1.14 16.57 0.99
CA ILE A 80 0.86 15.39 1.83
C ILE A 80 0.47 15.85 3.24
N ASP A 81 1.24 16.75 3.84
CA ASP A 81 0.99 17.29 5.18
C ASP A 81 -0.35 18.06 5.25
N ALA A 82 -0.74 18.73 4.17
CA ALA A 82 -2.02 19.41 4.02
C ALA A 82 -3.21 18.46 3.71
N GLY A 83 -2.94 17.19 3.38
CA GLY A 83 -3.97 16.20 3.04
C GLY A 83 -4.50 16.26 1.61
N ASN A 84 -3.90 17.08 0.74
CA ASN A 84 -4.25 17.16 -0.68
C ASN A 84 -3.71 15.99 -1.50
N VAL A 85 -2.59 15.42 -1.05
CA VAL A 85 -1.95 14.25 -1.62
C VAL A 85 -1.88 13.14 -0.58
N ASN A 86 -2.10 11.91 -1.00
CA ASN A 86 -2.00 10.75 -0.12
C ASN A 86 -0.88 9.81 -0.57
N THR A 87 -0.10 9.31 0.38
CA THR A 87 0.61 8.04 0.19
C THR A 87 -0.40 6.90 0.23
N ILE A 88 0.01 5.69 -0.15
CA ILE A 88 -0.87 4.51 -0.01
C ILE A 88 -1.35 4.32 1.43
N PHE A 89 -0.52 4.59 2.43
CA PHE A 89 -0.93 4.49 3.84
C PHE A 89 -1.95 5.56 4.21
N GLY A 90 -1.75 6.80 3.74
CA GLY A 90 -2.74 7.87 3.92
C GLY A 90 -4.08 7.54 3.25
N MET A 91 -4.05 6.95 2.06
CA MET A 91 -5.25 6.50 1.37
C MET A 91 -5.99 5.42 2.17
N ILE A 92 -5.31 4.36 2.62
CA ILE A 92 -5.95 3.28 3.39
C ILE A 92 -6.54 3.82 4.70
N ASN A 93 -5.82 4.69 5.41
CA ASN A 93 -6.34 5.34 6.62
C ASN A 93 -7.60 6.17 6.32
N ASN A 94 -7.63 6.87 5.19
CA ASN A 94 -8.80 7.64 4.78
C ASN A 94 -9.99 6.73 4.37
N VAL A 95 -9.71 5.57 3.74
CA VAL A 95 -10.73 4.54 3.48
C VAL A 95 -11.33 4.04 4.78
N ASN A 96 -10.49 3.68 5.77
CA ASN A 96 -10.92 3.21 7.09
C ASN A 96 -11.71 4.28 7.86
N ALA A 97 -11.38 5.55 7.66
CA ALA A 97 -12.12 6.68 8.22
C ALA A 97 -13.42 7.01 7.46
N GLY A 98 -13.78 6.23 6.42
CA GLY A 98 -14.99 6.43 5.63
C GLY A 98 -14.99 7.67 4.75
N LYS A 99 -13.80 8.21 4.40
CA LYS A 99 -13.72 9.45 3.58
C LYS A 99 -13.98 9.21 2.09
N TYR A 100 -13.88 7.97 1.61
CA TYR A 100 -14.02 7.63 0.20
C TYR A 100 -15.13 6.59 -0.03
N PRO A 101 -16.39 6.82 0.43
CA PRO A 101 -17.50 6.00 0.02
C PRO A 101 -17.76 6.16 -1.48
N GLU A 102 -18.54 5.30 -2.09
CA GLU A 102 -18.79 5.30 -3.54
C GLU A 102 -19.32 6.65 -4.03
N GLU A 103 -20.27 7.24 -3.31
CA GLU A 103 -20.88 8.53 -3.64
C GLU A 103 -19.86 9.69 -3.61
N ALA A 104 -18.88 9.61 -2.73
CA ALA A 104 -17.82 10.63 -2.64
C ALA A 104 -16.74 10.47 -3.72
N CYS A 105 -16.65 9.30 -4.34
CA CYS A 105 -15.70 9.02 -5.42
C CYS A 105 -16.26 9.40 -6.79
N GLN A 106 -17.58 9.40 -6.95
CA GLN A 106 -18.26 9.63 -8.22
C GLN A 106 -17.82 10.93 -8.90
N GLY A 107 -17.29 10.86 -10.13
CA GLY A 107 -16.83 12.00 -10.91
C GLY A 107 -15.60 12.71 -10.34
N LYS A 108 -14.97 12.21 -9.29
CA LYS A 108 -13.70 12.77 -8.78
C LYS A 108 -12.55 12.42 -9.71
N LYS A 109 -11.68 13.40 -9.93
CA LYS A 109 -10.44 13.19 -10.68
C LYS A 109 -9.35 12.69 -9.74
N VAL A 110 -8.85 11.50 -10.02
CA VAL A 110 -7.78 10.87 -9.23
C VAL A 110 -6.56 10.69 -10.12
N VAL A 111 -5.44 11.26 -9.70
CA VAL A 111 -4.15 11.09 -10.38
C VAL A 111 -3.27 10.19 -9.52
N VAL A 112 -2.83 9.07 -10.09
CA VAL A 112 -1.92 8.12 -9.45
C VAL A 112 -0.53 8.30 -10.05
N VAL A 113 0.46 8.53 -9.19
CA VAL A 113 1.86 8.68 -9.59
C VAL A 113 2.61 7.41 -9.24
N GLY A 114 3.03 6.67 -10.27
CA GLY A 114 3.66 5.38 -10.19
C GLY A 114 2.73 4.23 -10.58
N GLY A 115 3.06 3.57 -11.67
CA GLY A 115 2.30 2.46 -12.28
C GLY A 115 2.74 1.07 -11.80
N GLY A 116 3.35 0.96 -10.61
CA GLY A 116 3.64 -0.31 -9.97
C GLY A 116 2.42 -0.91 -9.27
N SER A 117 2.57 -2.08 -8.63
CA SER A 117 1.49 -2.80 -7.97
C SER A 117 0.66 -1.94 -7.01
N VAL A 118 1.33 -1.04 -6.27
CA VAL A 118 0.64 -0.12 -5.34
C VAL A 118 -0.26 0.86 -6.08
N GLY A 119 0.20 1.45 -7.20
CA GLY A 119 -0.61 2.35 -8.02
C GLY A 119 -1.82 1.63 -8.62
N LEU A 120 -1.64 0.37 -9.02
CA LEU A 120 -2.73 -0.47 -9.53
C LEU A 120 -3.79 -0.73 -8.45
N ASP A 121 -3.40 -0.98 -7.20
CA ASP A 121 -4.33 -1.14 -6.07
C ASP A 121 -5.17 0.12 -5.84
N VAL A 122 -4.58 1.32 -6.04
CA VAL A 122 -5.31 2.60 -5.95
C VAL A 122 -6.36 2.72 -7.07
N ILE A 123 -5.98 2.40 -8.32
CA ILE A 123 -6.91 2.38 -9.45
C ILE A 123 -8.05 1.38 -9.21
N GLU A 124 -7.73 0.16 -8.75
CA GLU A 124 -8.70 -0.88 -8.43
C GLU A 124 -9.70 -0.45 -7.36
N TYR A 125 -9.31 0.47 -6.48
CA TYR A 125 -10.22 1.04 -5.49
C TYR A 125 -11.12 2.14 -6.07
N PHE A 126 -10.55 3.12 -6.77
CA PHE A 126 -11.27 4.34 -7.17
C PHE A 126 -12.06 4.20 -8.46
N ALA A 127 -11.52 3.53 -9.49
CA ALA A 127 -12.16 3.45 -10.80
C ALA A 127 -13.53 2.74 -10.77
N PRO A 128 -13.73 1.61 -10.07
CA PRO A 128 -15.05 0.99 -9.94
C PRO A 128 -16.06 1.84 -9.16
N ARG A 129 -15.59 2.82 -8.38
CA ARG A 129 -16.42 3.77 -7.62
C ARG A 129 -16.76 5.04 -8.40
N GLY A 130 -16.52 5.03 -9.73
CA GLY A 130 -16.90 6.14 -10.63
C GLY A 130 -15.94 7.32 -10.61
N ALA A 131 -14.73 7.18 -10.10
CA ALA A 131 -13.71 8.21 -10.23
C ALA A 131 -13.09 8.20 -11.63
N GLU A 132 -12.77 9.39 -12.16
CA GLU A 132 -11.99 9.56 -13.38
C GLU A 132 -10.50 9.38 -13.05
N CYS A 133 -9.98 8.19 -13.29
CA CYS A 133 -8.62 7.85 -12.92
C CYS A 133 -7.62 8.13 -14.04
N THR A 134 -6.50 8.70 -13.66
CA THR A 134 -5.31 8.87 -14.51
C THR A 134 -4.10 8.29 -13.79
N ILE A 135 -3.30 7.50 -14.47
CA ILE A 135 -2.04 6.96 -13.93
C ILE A 135 -0.85 7.45 -14.77
N ILE A 136 0.18 7.91 -14.10
CA ILE A 136 1.42 8.35 -14.76
C ILE A 136 2.61 7.55 -14.24
N ASP A 137 3.54 7.21 -15.13
CA ASP A 137 4.79 6.54 -14.75
C ASP A 137 5.94 7.03 -15.61
N MET A 138 7.13 7.08 -15.02
CA MET A 138 8.37 7.38 -15.74
C MET A 138 8.81 6.23 -16.66
N LEU A 139 8.36 5.00 -16.39
CA LEU A 139 8.65 3.82 -17.20
C LEU A 139 7.85 3.84 -18.52
N PRO A 140 8.30 3.11 -19.54
CA PRO A 140 7.65 3.06 -20.85
C PRO A 140 6.36 2.23 -20.86
N GLN A 141 6.00 1.60 -19.74
CA GLN A 141 4.80 0.78 -19.61
C GLN A 141 4.29 0.77 -18.17
N ILE A 142 2.99 0.99 -17.97
CA ILE A 142 2.32 0.78 -16.69
C ILE A 142 2.37 -0.71 -16.34
N GLY A 143 2.62 -1.01 -15.07
CA GLY A 143 2.75 -2.39 -14.60
C GLY A 143 3.95 -3.15 -15.17
N MET A 144 5.01 -2.45 -15.62
CA MET A 144 6.15 -3.06 -16.30
C MET A 144 6.76 -4.23 -15.52
N LEU A 145 6.87 -4.10 -14.20
CA LEU A 145 7.45 -5.11 -13.31
C LEU A 145 6.42 -6.08 -12.72
N ALA A 146 5.14 -5.95 -13.08
CA ALA A 146 4.09 -6.85 -12.64
C ALA A 146 4.15 -8.18 -13.40
N ASP A 147 3.67 -9.24 -12.77
CA ASP A 147 3.53 -10.55 -13.41
C ASP A 147 2.45 -10.53 -14.51
N PRO A 148 2.45 -11.53 -15.41
CA PRO A 148 1.51 -11.55 -16.56
C PRO A 148 0.03 -11.57 -16.15
N ILE A 149 -0.33 -12.22 -15.04
CA ILE A 149 -1.72 -12.30 -14.55
C ILE A 149 -2.17 -10.93 -14.07
N THR A 150 -1.36 -10.27 -13.26
CA THR A 150 -1.61 -8.89 -12.81
C THR A 150 -1.75 -7.93 -14.00
N LYS A 151 -0.90 -8.07 -15.03
CA LYS A 151 -1.00 -7.26 -16.27
C LYS A 151 -2.32 -7.46 -17.02
N CYS A 152 -2.81 -8.68 -17.10
CA CYS A 152 -4.10 -8.97 -17.73
C CYS A 152 -5.25 -8.32 -16.97
N SER A 153 -5.31 -8.52 -15.64
CA SER A 153 -6.34 -7.94 -14.78
C SER A 153 -6.31 -6.39 -14.80
N MET A 154 -5.11 -5.82 -14.81
CA MET A 154 -4.91 -4.38 -14.93
C MET A 154 -5.52 -3.84 -16.23
N ARG A 155 -5.19 -4.44 -17.39
CA ARG A 155 -5.70 -4.01 -18.70
C ARG A 155 -7.22 -4.07 -18.73
N GLU A 156 -7.79 -5.18 -18.28
CA GLU A 156 -9.25 -5.34 -18.19
C GLU A 156 -9.88 -4.22 -17.34
N THR A 157 -9.29 -3.91 -16.21
CA THR A 157 -9.76 -2.83 -15.31
C THR A 157 -9.61 -1.46 -15.97
N HIS A 158 -8.47 -1.17 -16.58
CA HIS A 158 -8.20 0.12 -17.21
C HIS A 158 -9.13 0.35 -18.42
N ASP A 159 -9.30 -0.66 -19.27
CA ASP A 159 -10.19 -0.59 -20.43
C ASP A 159 -11.66 -0.41 -19.99
N LYS A 160 -12.09 -1.19 -19.00
CA LYS A 160 -13.47 -1.17 -18.50
C LYS A 160 -13.87 0.18 -17.91
N TYR A 161 -12.96 0.86 -17.20
CA TYR A 161 -13.25 2.10 -16.49
C TYR A 161 -12.66 3.34 -17.16
N GLY A 162 -12.07 3.20 -18.35
CA GLY A 162 -11.52 4.32 -19.10
C GLY A 162 -10.35 5.03 -18.40
N VAL A 163 -9.48 4.26 -17.72
CA VAL A 163 -8.30 4.81 -17.03
C VAL A 163 -7.32 5.37 -18.05
N LYS A 164 -6.91 6.63 -17.85
CA LYS A 164 -5.93 7.28 -18.72
C LYS A 164 -4.52 6.95 -18.26
N GLU A 165 -3.68 6.48 -19.19
CA GLU A 165 -2.29 6.13 -18.93
C GLU A 165 -1.33 7.11 -19.61
N TYR A 166 -0.38 7.64 -18.85
CA TYR A 166 0.71 8.44 -19.37
C TYR A 166 2.04 7.82 -18.93
N VAL A 167 2.71 7.20 -19.87
CA VAL A 167 4.04 6.61 -19.70
C VAL A 167 5.14 7.61 -20.05
N ASN A 168 6.40 7.29 -19.70
CA ASN A 168 7.54 8.20 -19.86
C ASN A 168 7.27 9.59 -19.27
N THR A 169 6.45 9.67 -18.22
CA THR A 169 5.95 10.91 -17.64
C THR A 169 6.34 10.99 -16.16
N ALA A 170 7.07 12.04 -15.79
CA ALA A 170 7.53 12.27 -14.43
C ALA A 170 6.78 13.44 -13.79
N LEU A 171 6.38 13.28 -12.52
CA LEU A 171 5.87 14.37 -11.69
C LEU A 171 7.02 15.35 -11.37
N GLN A 172 6.86 16.63 -11.68
CA GLN A 172 7.87 17.66 -11.44
C GLN A 172 7.55 18.54 -10.22
N GLU A 173 6.29 18.86 -10.01
CA GLU A 173 5.83 19.78 -8.97
C GLU A 173 4.38 19.48 -8.58
N VAL A 174 4.05 19.69 -7.31
CA VAL A 174 2.68 19.73 -6.79
C VAL A 174 2.42 21.15 -6.28
N LYS A 175 1.30 21.75 -6.67
CA LYS A 175 0.89 23.12 -6.30
C LYS A 175 -0.37 23.10 -5.44
#